data_4f6d993b2601451aa0ad4847256e04b6
#
_entry.id   4f6d993b2601451aa0ad4847256e04b6
#
_cell.length_a   1.000
_cell.length_b   1.000
_cell.length_c   1.000
_cell.angle_alpha   90.00
_cell.angle_beta   90.00
_cell.angle_gamma   90.00
#
_symmetry.space_group_name_H-M   'P 1'
#
loop_
_entity.id
_entity.type
_entity.pdbx_description
1 polymer ?
#
loop_
_entity_poly.entity_id
_entity_poly.type
_entity_poly.pdbx_seq_one_letter_code
_entity_poly.pdbx_strand_id
1 'polypeptide(L)'
;MAYSVLLIDDEPNFCTSLKPLLEADGYAVTISHTGRESLFHLESALFDAVLLDLGLPDISGLSLVDTLRTKYPDTVVIILTGCATVENAVEALRGGVYDYLKKPFDPERLLNILARGIEYKALKRKLSNSEKRFRQLARATWEGIIIYDKGTLLQANTQLYEMFGYTEEELVGTQIFDILLDKTTIKAMHLQSDPETIGPFEATAQRKDGSRFPVEIRVKQIDYSGRSAEVAAIRDVTSNRISLEKQLALQQKLADARRMETLGLMAASVAHDLNNIMAGIITYPELLLLDLPKNFKYRKEIKMIRDAGKRAAAVVNDLLTLTRGVNSKREVQNLNELVRNYINSVECRELYGRYPGITITSTTDPELANISCSTVHVTKSLVNLVNNAAEAAQKGGSIVITTGNRSLTKAVYSYETIEPGEYAFLQVHDNGPGIATDDLPHIFDPFYSKKVLGRSGTGLGLTVVWNTVHDHGGFLDVQSNDNGTSFSLYFPVTKEQPADNRLTPFLPTCRGQGEQILVVDDQKNQREIARSLLTRLGYQVHTVAGGEEAIEFIKQHRVDLILLDMVMDPGINGCETYQRIIEHRPDQKAIIISGYSSPEDIELARKLGIHHFIKKPYTLNDLGQVLRLEIS
;
A
#
# COMPACT_ATOMS: atom_id res chain seq x y z
N MET A 1 36.15 -44.85 -20.87
CA MET A 1 35.41 -46.03 -20.38
C MET A 1 35.40 -47.03 -21.52
N ALA A 2 35.63 -48.32 -21.22
CA ALA A 2 35.52 -49.35 -22.23
C ALA A 2 34.06 -49.54 -22.62
N TYR A 3 33.75 -49.69 -23.92
CA TYR A 3 32.39 -50.02 -24.37
C TYR A 3 32.02 -51.44 -23.94
N SER A 4 30.78 -51.62 -23.50
CA SER A 4 30.27 -52.91 -22.98
C SER A 4 29.62 -53.71 -24.11
N VAL A 5 30.00 -54.92 -24.28
CA VAL A 5 29.49 -55.84 -25.32
C VAL A 5 28.93 -57.10 -24.67
N LEU A 6 27.71 -57.48 -25.01
CA LEU A 6 27.10 -58.74 -24.63
C LEU A 6 27.22 -59.70 -25.82
N LEU A 7 27.99 -60.80 -25.64
CA LEU A 7 28.17 -61.90 -26.60
C LEU A 7 27.19 -63.00 -26.25
N ILE A 8 26.25 -63.30 -27.14
CA ILE A 8 25.20 -64.29 -26.93
C ILE A 8 25.37 -65.38 -28.00
N ASP A 9 25.85 -66.53 -27.57
CA ASP A 9 26.15 -67.64 -28.48
C ASP A 9 26.23 -68.98 -27.68
N ASP A 10 25.58 -70.03 -28.17
CA ASP A 10 25.48 -71.32 -27.49
C ASP A 10 26.72 -72.18 -27.62
N GLU A 11 27.72 -71.81 -28.44
CA GLU A 11 28.98 -72.44 -28.59
C GLU A 11 30.05 -71.93 -27.60
N PRO A 12 30.35 -72.61 -26.48
CA PRO A 12 31.30 -72.09 -25.50
C PRO A 12 32.72 -71.87 -26.05
N ASN A 13 33.17 -72.73 -26.99
CA ASN A 13 34.50 -72.63 -27.63
C ASN A 13 34.62 -71.37 -28.49
N PHE A 14 33.52 -70.98 -29.19
CA PHE A 14 33.47 -69.76 -29.99
C PHE A 14 33.53 -68.53 -29.09
N CYS A 15 32.75 -68.51 -28.05
CA CYS A 15 32.73 -67.40 -27.09
C CYS A 15 34.12 -67.25 -26.41
N THR A 16 34.72 -68.32 -26.00
CA THR A 16 36.08 -68.33 -25.36
C THR A 16 37.16 -67.83 -26.32
N SER A 17 37.03 -68.05 -27.61
CA SER A 17 37.98 -67.61 -28.63
C SER A 17 37.74 -66.11 -28.99
N LEU A 18 36.49 -65.66 -29.05
CA LEU A 18 36.14 -64.30 -29.48
C LEU A 18 36.29 -63.25 -28.36
N LYS A 19 36.03 -63.60 -27.11
CA LYS A 19 36.14 -62.72 -25.97
C LYS A 19 37.50 -62.02 -25.83
N PRO A 20 38.64 -62.74 -25.84
CA PRO A 20 39.97 -62.14 -25.73
C PRO A 20 40.29 -61.17 -26.87
N LEU A 21 39.77 -61.42 -28.07
CA LEU A 21 39.95 -60.53 -29.24
C LEU A 21 39.20 -59.17 -29.03
N LEU A 22 37.99 -59.27 -28.56
CA LEU A 22 37.18 -58.03 -28.25
C LEU A 22 37.80 -57.30 -27.06
N GLU A 23 38.26 -58.01 -26.02
CA GLU A 23 38.87 -57.35 -24.85
C GLU A 23 40.24 -56.74 -25.21
N ALA A 24 40.99 -57.29 -26.12
CA ALA A 24 42.25 -56.73 -26.62
C ALA A 24 42.01 -55.41 -27.40
N ASP A 25 40.86 -55.27 -28.06
CA ASP A 25 40.45 -54.06 -28.75
C ASP A 25 39.74 -53.04 -27.80
N GLY A 26 39.67 -53.31 -26.49
CA GLY A 26 39.21 -52.37 -25.46
C GLY A 26 37.74 -52.48 -25.09
N TYR A 27 37.04 -53.56 -25.50
CA TYR A 27 35.63 -53.76 -25.10
C TYR A 27 35.58 -54.59 -23.78
N ALA A 28 34.56 -54.24 -22.95
CA ALA A 28 34.23 -55.07 -21.77
C ALA A 28 33.19 -56.14 -22.18
N VAL A 29 33.56 -57.38 -22.19
CA VAL A 29 32.74 -58.44 -22.77
C VAL A 29 32.08 -59.29 -21.69
N THR A 30 30.76 -59.40 -21.74
CA THR A 30 29.93 -60.33 -20.98
C THR A 30 29.47 -61.43 -21.92
N ILE A 31 29.58 -62.71 -21.53
CA ILE A 31 29.11 -63.84 -22.33
C ILE A 31 27.81 -64.37 -21.76
N SER A 32 26.93 -64.78 -22.65
CA SER A 32 25.71 -65.52 -22.35
C SER A 32 25.58 -66.72 -23.32
N HIS A 33 25.26 -67.90 -22.81
CA HIS A 33 25.10 -69.07 -23.60
C HIS A 33 23.65 -69.43 -23.96
N THR A 34 22.71 -68.66 -23.40
CA THR A 34 21.25 -68.81 -23.66
C THR A 34 20.54 -67.47 -23.78
N GLY A 35 19.41 -67.47 -24.45
CA GLY A 35 18.59 -66.27 -24.60
C GLY A 35 18.02 -65.81 -23.26
N ARG A 36 17.67 -66.69 -22.34
CA ARG A 36 17.18 -66.31 -20.99
C ARG A 36 18.28 -65.69 -20.15
N GLU A 37 19.48 -66.24 -20.17
CA GLU A 37 20.63 -65.65 -19.47
C GLU A 37 20.94 -64.25 -20.01
N SER A 38 20.87 -64.07 -21.32
CA SER A 38 21.11 -62.78 -21.95
C SER A 38 20.04 -61.70 -21.51
N LEU A 39 18.79 -62.09 -21.36
CA LEU A 39 17.75 -61.21 -20.84
C LEU A 39 18.03 -60.78 -19.39
N PHE A 40 18.54 -61.74 -18.57
CA PHE A 40 18.92 -61.38 -17.19
C PHE A 40 20.09 -60.41 -17.15
N HIS A 41 21.09 -60.54 -18.04
CA HIS A 41 22.19 -59.59 -18.17
C HIS A 41 21.69 -58.20 -18.63
N LEU A 42 20.78 -58.15 -19.62
CA LEU A 42 20.20 -56.94 -20.15
C LEU A 42 19.33 -56.17 -19.11
N GLU A 43 18.68 -56.90 -18.21
CA GLU A 43 17.95 -56.29 -17.10
C GLU A 43 18.88 -55.73 -16.02
N SER A 44 20.05 -56.33 -15.85
CA SER A 44 21.03 -55.99 -14.80
C SER A 44 22.01 -54.88 -15.23
N ALA A 45 22.29 -54.74 -16.55
CA ALA A 45 23.25 -53.77 -17.08
C ALA A 45 22.88 -53.32 -18.49
N LEU A 46 23.31 -52.10 -18.85
CA LEU A 46 23.20 -51.58 -20.21
C LEU A 46 24.42 -51.95 -21.01
N PHE A 47 24.21 -52.43 -22.23
CA PHE A 47 25.27 -52.78 -23.17
C PHE A 47 25.27 -51.85 -24.37
N ASP A 48 26.46 -51.40 -24.79
CA ASP A 48 26.63 -50.56 -25.98
C ASP A 48 26.39 -51.39 -27.28
N ALA A 49 26.74 -52.68 -27.24
CA ALA A 49 26.47 -53.59 -28.33
C ALA A 49 26.11 -55.00 -27.86
N VAL A 50 25.34 -55.69 -28.66
CA VAL A 50 25.01 -57.13 -28.54
C VAL A 50 25.43 -57.83 -29.79
N LEU A 51 26.29 -58.87 -29.64
CA LEU A 51 26.62 -59.81 -30.66
C LEU A 51 25.76 -61.05 -30.43
N LEU A 52 24.87 -61.39 -31.37
CA LEU A 52 23.82 -62.38 -31.17
C LEU A 52 23.87 -63.47 -32.17
N ASP A 53 24.02 -64.75 -31.72
CA ASP A 53 23.70 -65.85 -32.56
C ASP A 53 22.20 -66.12 -32.66
N LEU A 54 21.72 -66.49 -33.83
CA LEU A 54 20.29 -66.80 -34.05
C LEU A 54 19.93 -68.21 -33.60
N GLY A 55 20.95 -69.16 -33.51
CA GLY A 55 20.76 -70.52 -33.19
C GLY A 55 20.73 -70.93 -31.71
N LEU A 56 20.12 -70.06 -30.87
CA LEU A 56 20.07 -70.33 -29.43
C LEU A 56 19.13 -71.49 -29.07
N PRO A 57 19.45 -72.28 -28.00
CA PRO A 57 18.71 -73.47 -27.68
C PRO A 57 17.38 -73.31 -27.01
N ASP A 58 17.09 -72.08 -26.42
CA ASP A 58 15.95 -71.82 -25.53
C ASP A 58 14.99 -70.80 -26.05
N ILE A 59 15.47 -69.79 -26.76
CA ILE A 59 14.65 -68.68 -27.32
C ILE A 59 15.12 -68.40 -28.75
N SER A 60 14.16 -68.12 -29.66
CA SER A 60 14.51 -67.71 -31.02
C SER A 60 15.33 -66.43 -31.01
N GLY A 61 16.51 -66.41 -31.64
CA GLY A 61 17.32 -65.20 -31.75
C GLY A 61 16.58 -64.04 -32.37
N LEU A 62 15.65 -64.26 -33.29
CA LEU A 62 14.81 -63.23 -33.90
C LEU A 62 13.85 -62.60 -32.85
N SER A 63 13.27 -63.39 -31.94
CA SER A 63 12.41 -62.81 -30.87
C SER A 63 13.22 -61.97 -29.87
N LEU A 64 14.51 -62.34 -29.70
CA LEU A 64 15.42 -61.51 -28.87
C LEU A 64 15.77 -60.18 -29.55
N VAL A 65 15.92 -60.17 -30.88
CA VAL A 65 16.09 -58.92 -31.67
C VAL A 65 14.91 -57.96 -31.45
N ASP A 66 13.68 -58.46 -31.49
CA ASP A 66 12.48 -57.61 -31.24
C ASP A 66 12.45 -57.06 -29.83
N THR A 67 12.86 -57.84 -28.86
CA THR A 67 12.99 -57.37 -27.46
C THR A 67 14.07 -56.29 -27.32
N LEU A 68 15.24 -56.49 -27.93
CA LEU A 68 16.34 -55.53 -27.92
C LEU A 68 15.92 -54.21 -28.58
N ARG A 69 15.26 -54.29 -29.73
CA ARG A 69 14.76 -53.09 -30.43
C ARG A 69 13.78 -52.26 -29.59
N THR A 70 12.88 -52.96 -28.90
CA THR A 70 11.79 -52.29 -28.17
C THR A 70 12.26 -51.74 -26.82
N LYS A 71 13.01 -52.55 -26.07
CA LYS A 71 13.42 -52.16 -24.72
C LYS A 71 14.78 -51.46 -24.65
N TYR A 72 15.68 -51.74 -25.61
CA TYR A 72 17.05 -51.20 -25.63
C TYR A 72 17.41 -50.56 -26.98
N PRO A 73 16.69 -49.55 -27.40
CA PRO A 73 16.79 -48.95 -28.75
C PRO A 73 18.15 -48.31 -29.05
N ASP A 74 18.93 -48.01 -28.00
CA ASP A 74 20.27 -47.40 -28.13
C ASP A 74 21.40 -48.44 -28.25
N THR A 75 21.11 -49.72 -28.04
CA THR A 75 22.08 -50.81 -28.16
C THR A 75 22.29 -51.19 -29.62
N VAL A 76 23.54 -51.39 -30.04
CA VAL A 76 23.89 -51.88 -31.38
C VAL A 76 23.73 -53.39 -31.40
N VAL A 77 22.90 -53.92 -32.28
CA VAL A 77 22.70 -55.35 -32.42
C VAL A 77 23.38 -55.84 -33.72
N ILE A 78 24.31 -56.76 -33.58
CA ILE A 78 25.00 -57.40 -34.69
C ILE A 78 24.71 -58.88 -34.62
N ILE A 79 24.22 -59.49 -35.70
CA ILE A 79 23.92 -60.89 -35.74
C ILE A 79 25.17 -61.70 -36.24
N LEU A 80 25.48 -62.76 -35.52
CA LEU A 80 26.49 -63.73 -35.89
C LEU A 80 25.78 -65.05 -36.22
N THR A 81 25.84 -65.54 -37.46
CA THR A 81 25.06 -66.73 -37.85
C THR A 81 25.86 -67.71 -38.67
N GLY A 82 25.75 -69.04 -38.40
CA GLY A 82 26.32 -70.14 -39.22
C GLY A 82 25.52 -70.46 -40.48
N CYS A 83 24.23 -70.12 -40.48
CA CYS A 83 23.32 -70.46 -41.58
C CYS A 83 22.58 -69.15 -42.10
N ALA A 84 23.26 -68.38 -42.94
CA ALA A 84 22.66 -67.21 -43.55
C ALA A 84 21.96 -67.62 -44.86
N THR A 85 20.61 -67.76 -44.81
CA THR A 85 19.81 -67.65 -46.03
C THR A 85 19.57 -66.16 -46.27
N VAL A 86 19.48 -65.71 -47.53
CA VAL A 86 19.26 -64.29 -47.87
C VAL A 86 17.98 -63.79 -47.25
N GLU A 87 17.02 -64.65 -47.05
CA GLU A 87 15.71 -64.31 -46.43
C GLU A 87 15.86 -63.96 -44.96
N ASN A 88 16.59 -64.71 -44.15
CA ASN A 88 16.81 -64.45 -42.73
C ASN A 88 17.65 -63.19 -42.52
N ALA A 89 18.60 -62.90 -43.38
CA ALA A 89 19.44 -61.71 -43.30
C ALA A 89 18.61 -60.41 -43.64
N VAL A 90 17.71 -60.45 -44.62
CA VAL A 90 16.81 -59.34 -45.00
C VAL A 90 15.79 -59.11 -43.91
N GLU A 91 15.25 -60.14 -43.28
CA GLU A 91 14.29 -60.02 -42.16
C GLU A 91 14.94 -59.42 -40.92
N ALA A 92 16.15 -59.85 -40.59
CA ALA A 92 16.93 -59.27 -39.46
C ALA A 92 17.25 -57.78 -39.68
N LEU A 93 17.67 -57.37 -40.88
CA LEU A 93 17.94 -55.95 -41.20
C LEU A 93 16.66 -55.10 -41.18
N ARG A 94 15.53 -55.62 -41.64
CA ARG A 94 14.22 -54.99 -41.50
C ARG A 94 13.80 -54.89 -40.03
N GLY A 95 14.22 -55.82 -39.19
CA GLY A 95 14.01 -55.85 -37.76
C GLY A 95 14.82 -54.80 -36.95
N GLY A 96 15.69 -53.99 -37.58
CA GLY A 96 16.43 -52.90 -36.92
C GLY A 96 17.79 -53.30 -36.35
N VAL A 97 18.30 -54.44 -36.80
CA VAL A 97 19.69 -54.90 -36.54
C VAL A 97 20.67 -54.00 -37.29
N TYR A 98 21.80 -53.67 -36.67
CA TYR A 98 22.79 -52.77 -37.29
C TYR A 98 23.52 -53.47 -38.47
N ASP A 99 23.96 -54.72 -38.28
CA ASP A 99 24.60 -55.53 -39.33
C ASP A 99 24.52 -57.00 -38.99
N TYR A 100 24.94 -57.88 -39.91
CA TYR A 100 25.06 -59.29 -39.69
C TYR A 100 26.37 -59.85 -40.25
N LEU A 101 26.90 -60.91 -39.65
CA LEU A 101 28.11 -61.62 -40.07
C LEU A 101 27.87 -63.12 -40.13
N LYS A 102 28.28 -63.72 -41.26
CA LYS A 102 28.22 -65.17 -41.43
C LYS A 102 29.45 -65.83 -40.88
N LYS A 103 29.30 -66.82 -39.98
CA LYS A 103 30.35 -67.63 -39.47
C LYS A 103 30.79 -68.64 -40.58
N PRO A 104 32.14 -68.93 -40.79
CA PRO A 104 33.25 -68.20 -40.16
C PRO A 104 33.49 -66.84 -40.81
N PHE A 105 33.86 -65.85 -40.01
CA PHE A 105 34.14 -64.49 -40.42
C PHE A 105 35.52 -64.01 -40.01
N ASP A 106 36.02 -63.00 -40.68
CA ASP A 106 37.26 -62.32 -40.30
C ASP A 106 37.05 -61.49 -39.04
N PRO A 107 37.83 -61.67 -37.96
CA PRO A 107 37.75 -60.91 -36.75
C PRO A 107 37.88 -59.36 -36.97
N GLU A 108 38.74 -58.90 -37.87
CA GLU A 108 38.91 -57.47 -38.18
C GLU A 108 37.64 -56.91 -38.75
N ARG A 109 36.89 -57.69 -39.54
CA ARG A 109 35.58 -57.23 -40.09
C ARG A 109 34.56 -57.06 -39.00
N LEU A 110 34.51 -57.94 -37.99
CA LEU A 110 33.60 -57.78 -36.83
C LEU A 110 33.94 -56.52 -36.04
N LEU A 111 35.23 -56.32 -35.70
CA LEU A 111 35.68 -55.12 -34.94
C LEU A 111 35.35 -53.86 -35.68
N ASN A 112 35.52 -53.76 -36.99
CA ASN A 112 35.17 -52.65 -37.81
C ASN A 112 33.64 -52.30 -37.79
N ILE A 113 32.79 -53.36 -37.91
CA ILE A 113 31.33 -53.18 -37.87
C ILE A 113 30.88 -52.73 -36.47
N LEU A 114 31.47 -53.37 -35.43
CA LEU A 114 31.18 -53.04 -34.04
C LEU A 114 31.51 -51.57 -33.72
N ALA A 115 32.73 -51.12 -34.07
CA ALA A 115 33.19 -49.76 -33.83
C ALA A 115 32.30 -48.74 -34.53
N ARG A 116 32.00 -48.96 -35.84
CA ARG A 116 31.10 -48.05 -36.61
C ARG A 116 29.68 -48.03 -36.03
N GLY A 117 29.16 -49.18 -35.61
CA GLY A 117 27.82 -49.25 -35.01
C GLY A 117 27.72 -48.44 -33.73
N ILE A 118 28.67 -48.60 -32.83
CA ILE A 118 28.73 -47.87 -31.57
C ILE A 118 28.90 -46.36 -31.80
N GLU A 119 29.83 -45.98 -32.71
CA GLU A 119 30.04 -44.56 -33.05
C GLU A 119 28.79 -43.91 -33.63
N TYR A 120 28.11 -44.57 -34.58
CA TYR A 120 26.86 -44.10 -35.15
C TYR A 120 25.77 -43.86 -34.10
N LYS A 121 25.56 -44.81 -33.20
CA LYS A 121 24.58 -44.69 -32.11
C LYS A 121 24.97 -43.57 -31.13
N ALA A 122 26.26 -43.45 -30.77
CA ALA A 122 26.76 -42.41 -29.89
C ALA A 122 26.55 -40.99 -30.48
N LEU A 123 26.82 -40.79 -31.78
CA LEU A 123 26.56 -39.52 -32.48
C LEU A 123 25.08 -39.18 -32.52
N LYS A 124 24.23 -40.17 -32.87
CA LYS A 124 22.76 -39.98 -32.89
C LYS A 124 22.22 -39.61 -31.53
N ARG A 125 22.71 -40.23 -30.45
CA ARG A 125 22.35 -39.90 -29.07
C ARG A 125 22.82 -38.51 -28.66
N LYS A 126 24.06 -38.12 -29.03
CA LYS A 126 24.58 -36.76 -28.76
C LYS A 126 23.72 -35.69 -29.45
N LEU A 127 23.35 -35.92 -30.72
CA LEU A 127 22.50 -34.98 -31.49
C LEU A 127 21.14 -34.83 -30.83
N SER A 128 20.45 -35.94 -30.54
CA SER A 128 19.13 -35.94 -29.89
C SER A 128 19.16 -35.24 -28.50
N ASN A 129 20.20 -35.53 -27.70
CA ASN A 129 20.36 -34.89 -26.41
C ASN A 129 20.64 -33.37 -26.54
N SER A 130 21.43 -32.96 -27.53
CA SER A 130 21.69 -31.54 -27.81
C SER A 130 20.43 -30.81 -28.22
N GLU A 131 19.61 -31.40 -29.12
CA GLU A 131 18.33 -30.83 -29.51
C GLU A 131 17.33 -30.73 -28.35
N LYS A 132 17.23 -31.79 -27.52
CA LYS A 132 16.40 -31.78 -26.31
C LYS A 132 16.83 -30.70 -25.33
N ARG A 133 18.13 -30.56 -25.09
CA ARG A 133 18.69 -29.49 -24.23
C ARG A 133 18.36 -28.11 -24.77
N PHE A 134 18.56 -27.91 -26.07
CA PHE A 134 18.26 -26.61 -26.68
C PHE A 134 16.78 -26.28 -26.57
N ARG A 135 15.87 -27.22 -26.85
CA ARG A 135 14.42 -27.01 -26.68
C ARG A 135 14.04 -26.75 -25.23
N GLN A 136 14.67 -27.43 -24.26
CA GLN A 136 14.40 -27.16 -22.84
C GLN A 136 14.87 -25.77 -22.41
N LEU A 137 16.04 -25.30 -22.86
CA LEU A 137 16.55 -23.97 -22.59
C LEU A 137 15.63 -22.90 -23.22
N ALA A 138 15.21 -23.09 -24.45
CA ALA A 138 14.30 -22.16 -25.14
C ALA A 138 12.90 -22.10 -24.48
N ARG A 139 12.43 -23.19 -23.84
CA ARG A 139 11.19 -23.20 -23.05
C ARG A 139 11.33 -22.61 -21.65
N ALA A 140 12.53 -22.63 -21.09
CA ALA A 140 12.78 -22.06 -19.75
C ALA A 140 12.90 -20.53 -19.74
N THR A 141 12.97 -19.91 -20.91
CA THR A 141 12.95 -18.44 -21.02
C THR A 141 11.50 -17.94 -21.00
N TRP A 142 11.26 -16.88 -20.23
CA TRP A 142 9.97 -16.18 -20.20
C TRP A 142 9.78 -15.25 -21.42
N GLU A 143 10.69 -15.28 -22.38
CA GLU A 143 10.72 -14.42 -23.56
C GLU A 143 10.27 -15.22 -24.80
N GLY A 144 9.43 -14.58 -25.62
CA GLY A 144 9.13 -15.04 -26.96
C GLY A 144 10.34 -14.81 -27.85
N ILE A 145 10.95 -15.89 -28.36
CA ILE A 145 12.11 -15.82 -29.27
C ILE A 145 11.64 -16.11 -30.68
N ILE A 146 11.96 -15.23 -31.61
CA ILE A 146 11.67 -15.41 -33.04
C ILE A 146 12.95 -15.29 -33.87
N ILE A 147 13.02 -16.07 -34.94
CA ILE A 147 14.02 -15.96 -36.01
C ILE A 147 13.28 -15.56 -37.27
N TYR A 148 13.70 -14.49 -37.91
CA TYR A 148 13.03 -13.96 -39.10
C TYR A 148 14.03 -13.44 -40.13
N ASP A 149 13.63 -13.41 -41.41
CA ASP A 149 14.37 -12.80 -42.50
C ASP A 149 13.49 -11.75 -43.16
N LYS A 150 13.95 -10.50 -43.19
CA LYS A 150 13.22 -9.33 -43.77
C LYS A 150 11.77 -9.25 -43.28
N GLY A 151 11.55 -9.48 -41.99
CA GLY A 151 10.23 -9.44 -41.35
C GLY A 151 9.42 -10.74 -41.47
N THR A 152 9.83 -11.71 -42.30
CA THR A 152 9.14 -12.99 -42.47
C THR A 152 9.58 -13.97 -41.39
N LEU A 153 8.65 -14.47 -40.57
CA LEU A 153 8.93 -15.43 -39.52
C LEU A 153 9.42 -16.78 -40.06
N LEU A 154 10.61 -17.20 -39.69
CA LEU A 154 11.19 -18.51 -40.00
C LEU A 154 10.93 -19.52 -38.92
N GLN A 155 11.13 -19.13 -37.66
CA GLN A 155 10.96 -20.00 -36.49
C GLN A 155 10.67 -19.17 -35.23
N ALA A 156 9.90 -19.75 -34.30
CA ALA A 156 9.70 -19.20 -32.97
C ALA A 156 9.74 -20.29 -31.89
N ASN A 157 9.98 -19.89 -30.64
CA ASN A 157 9.85 -20.79 -29.50
C ASN A 157 8.38 -20.91 -29.04
N THR A 158 8.08 -21.95 -28.27
CA THR A 158 6.72 -22.20 -27.74
C THR A 158 6.18 -21.00 -26.94
N GLN A 159 7.06 -20.30 -26.23
CA GLN A 159 6.69 -19.15 -25.40
C GLN A 159 6.08 -18.00 -26.22
N LEU A 160 6.55 -17.78 -27.44
CA LEU A 160 5.94 -16.76 -28.32
C LEU A 160 4.49 -17.10 -28.62
N TYR A 161 4.22 -18.33 -29.01
CA TYR A 161 2.87 -18.77 -29.36
C TYR A 161 1.90 -18.66 -28.17
N GLU A 162 2.36 -19.04 -26.97
CA GLU A 162 1.60 -18.92 -25.73
C GLU A 162 1.34 -17.44 -25.37
N MET A 163 2.38 -16.60 -25.49
CA MET A 163 2.28 -15.16 -25.16
C MET A 163 1.29 -14.43 -26.03
N PHE A 164 1.25 -14.74 -27.34
CA PHE A 164 0.42 -14.02 -28.30
C PHE A 164 -0.90 -14.74 -28.64
N GLY A 165 -1.05 -16.00 -28.27
CA GLY A 165 -2.27 -16.80 -28.51
C GLY A 165 -2.43 -17.31 -29.95
N TYR A 166 -1.32 -17.44 -30.70
CA TYR A 166 -1.30 -17.99 -32.05
C TYR A 166 -0.72 -19.39 -32.06
N THR A 167 -0.96 -20.13 -33.16
CA THR A 167 -0.31 -21.41 -33.47
C THR A 167 0.89 -21.20 -34.39
N GLU A 168 1.80 -22.19 -34.45
CA GLU A 168 2.94 -22.17 -35.35
C GLU A 168 2.52 -22.04 -36.80
N GLU A 169 1.49 -22.79 -37.21
CA GLU A 169 0.94 -22.81 -38.58
C GLU A 169 0.37 -21.46 -39.01
N GLU A 170 -0.10 -20.66 -38.10
CA GLU A 170 -0.68 -19.32 -38.37
C GLU A 170 0.40 -18.25 -38.55
N LEU A 171 1.57 -18.40 -37.94
CA LEU A 171 2.59 -17.33 -37.91
C LEU A 171 3.80 -17.62 -38.81
N VAL A 172 4.22 -18.88 -38.98
CA VAL A 172 5.40 -19.20 -39.80
C VAL A 172 5.16 -18.82 -41.25
N GLY A 173 6.10 -18.09 -41.84
CA GLY A 173 6.01 -17.58 -43.21
C GLY A 173 5.24 -16.26 -43.38
N THR A 174 4.75 -15.66 -42.28
CA THR A 174 4.04 -14.36 -42.34
C THR A 174 4.97 -13.19 -42.00
N GLN A 175 4.53 -11.96 -42.30
CA GLN A 175 5.18 -10.71 -41.83
C GLN A 175 4.85 -10.51 -40.37
N ILE A 176 5.75 -11.00 -39.49
CA ILE A 176 5.45 -11.18 -38.06
C ILE A 176 5.16 -9.88 -37.33
N PHE A 177 5.86 -8.81 -37.66
CA PHE A 177 5.69 -7.53 -36.97
C PHE A 177 4.36 -6.85 -37.31
N ASP A 178 3.83 -7.03 -38.53
CA ASP A 178 2.54 -6.50 -38.90
C ASP A 178 1.37 -7.14 -38.14
N ILE A 179 1.59 -8.35 -37.62
CA ILE A 179 0.62 -9.10 -36.85
C ILE A 179 0.75 -8.79 -35.34
N LEU A 180 1.99 -8.73 -34.82
CA LEU A 180 2.26 -8.65 -33.38
C LEU A 180 2.40 -7.23 -32.84
N LEU A 181 2.72 -6.23 -33.69
CA LEU A 181 3.01 -4.86 -33.25
C LEU A 181 2.05 -3.86 -33.89
N ASP A 182 1.91 -2.71 -33.24
CA ASP A 182 1.15 -1.61 -33.83
C ASP A 182 1.96 -0.85 -34.90
N LYS A 183 1.23 -0.17 -35.80
CA LYS A 183 1.85 0.56 -36.93
C LYS A 183 2.81 1.68 -36.51
N THR A 184 2.66 2.22 -35.33
CA THR A 184 3.54 3.29 -34.80
C THR A 184 4.86 2.71 -34.36
N THR A 185 4.85 1.56 -33.72
CA THR A 185 6.04 0.81 -33.30
C THR A 185 6.86 0.34 -34.51
N ILE A 186 6.20 -0.19 -35.54
CA ILE A 186 6.89 -0.65 -36.76
C ILE A 186 7.64 0.50 -37.45
N LYS A 187 7.03 1.69 -37.52
CA LYS A 187 7.71 2.88 -38.05
C LYS A 187 8.93 3.30 -37.22
N ALA A 188 8.84 3.21 -35.89
CA ALA A 188 9.96 3.52 -34.99
C ALA A 188 11.12 2.52 -35.16
N MET A 189 10.84 1.24 -35.32
CA MET A 189 11.85 0.20 -35.61
C MET A 189 12.64 0.49 -36.88
N HIS A 190 11.97 0.89 -37.96
CA HIS A 190 12.62 1.20 -39.24
C HIS A 190 13.48 2.47 -39.21
N LEU A 191 13.26 3.38 -38.25
CA LEU A 191 14.03 4.62 -38.09
C LEU A 191 15.29 4.44 -37.22
N GLN A 192 15.42 3.35 -36.45
CA GLN A 192 16.56 3.08 -35.55
C GLN A 192 17.54 2.04 -36.11
N SER A 193 17.68 1.95 -37.41
CA SER A 193 18.55 0.97 -38.08
C SER A 193 20.03 1.28 -37.91
N ASP A 194 20.61 0.88 -36.77
CA ASP A 194 22.06 0.67 -36.63
C ASP A 194 22.34 -0.85 -36.71
N PRO A 195 23.26 -1.31 -37.61
CA PRO A 195 23.27 -2.70 -38.05
C PRO A 195 23.77 -3.74 -37.04
N GLU A 196 24.38 -3.37 -35.92
CA GLU A 196 25.06 -4.36 -35.05
C GLU A 196 24.32 -4.72 -33.76
N THR A 197 23.50 -3.86 -33.19
CA THR A 197 22.64 -4.22 -32.03
C THR A 197 21.56 -3.16 -31.86
N ILE A 198 20.32 -3.49 -32.14
CA ILE A 198 19.19 -2.67 -31.72
C ILE A 198 19.01 -2.94 -30.21
N GLY A 199 19.36 -1.93 -29.39
CA GLY A 199 19.21 -2.00 -27.93
C GLY A 199 17.75 -2.28 -27.54
N PRO A 200 17.47 -2.58 -26.26
CA PRO A 200 16.11 -2.84 -25.85
C PRO A 200 15.23 -1.62 -26.15
N PHE A 201 14.14 -1.82 -26.88
CA PHE A 201 13.13 -0.80 -27.11
C PHE A 201 11.78 -1.28 -26.61
N GLU A 202 11.01 -0.36 -26.04
CA GLU A 202 9.67 -0.65 -25.59
C GLU A 202 8.67 -0.47 -26.74
N ALA A 203 7.73 -1.38 -26.82
CA ALA A 203 6.70 -1.44 -27.85
C ALA A 203 5.35 -1.83 -27.26
N THR A 204 4.28 -1.54 -27.99
CA THR A 204 2.97 -2.08 -27.67
C THR A 204 2.67 -3.24 -28.63
N ALA A 205 2.52 -4.43 -28.07
CA ALA A 205 2.16 -5.63 -28.78
C ALA A 205 0.66 -5.92 -28.69
N GLN A 206 0.16 -6.70 -29.67
CA GLN A 206 -1.24 -7.10 -29.75
C GLN A 206 -1.36 -8.63 -29.82
N ARG A 207 -2.21 -9.21 -28.96
CA ARG A 207 -2.54 -10.65 -28.99
C ARG A 207 -3.61 -10.94 -30.04
N LYS A 208 -3.81 -12.22 -30.35
CA LYS A 208 -4.85 -12.69 -31.26
C LYS A 208 -6.28 -12.27 -30.86
N ASP A 209 -6.55 -12.16 -29.56
CA ASP A 209 -7.83 -11.71 -29.02
C ASP A 209 -8.04 -10.18 -29.11
N GLY A 210 -7.06 -9.44 -29.64
CA GLY A 210 -7.08 -7.99 -29.77
C GLY A 210 -6.58 -7.23 -28.53
N SER A 211 -6.28 -7.91 -27.43
CA SER A 211 -5.72 -7.27 -26.23
C SER A 211 -4.32 -6.71 -26.49
N ARG A 212 -4.02 -5.55 -25.92
CA ARG A 212 -2.73 -4.87 -26.07
C ARG A 212 -1.94 -4.94 -24.77
N PHE A 213 -0.63 -5.13 -24.90
CA PHE A 213 0.27 -5.20 -23.75
C PHE A 213 1.66 -4.64 -24.07
N PRO A 214 2.38 -4.08 -23.08
CA PRO A 214 3.71 -3.53 -23.31
C PRO A 214 4.73 -4.66 -23.37
N VAL A 215 5.63 -4.57 -24.35
CA VAL A 215 6.74 -5.51 -24.54
C VAL A 215 8.07 -4.77 -24.65
N GLU A 216 9.14 -5.41 -24.21
CA GLU A 216 10.53 -5.03 -24.49
C GLU A 216 11.05 -5.95 -25.57
N ILE A 217 11.62 -5.40 -26.64
CA ILE A 217 12.14 -6.15 -27.79
C ILE A 217 13.63 -5.89 -27.91
N ARG A 218 14.41 -6.97 -28.07
CA ARG A 218 15.86 -6.92 -28.40
C ARG A 218 16.09 -7.69 -29.67
N VAL A 219 16.81 -7.10 -30.63
CA VAL A 219 17.11 -7.72 -31.92
C VAL A 219 18.60 -7.88 -32.08
N LYS A 220 19.01 -9.03 -32.65
CA LYS A 220 20.40 -9.31 -33.00
C LYS A 220 20.47 -10.06 -34.32
N GLN A 221 21.49 -9.73 -35.13
CA GLN A 221 21.77 -10.44 -36.37
C GLN A 221 22.48 -11.76 -36.11
N ILE A 222 22.09 -12.84 -36.80
CA ILE A 222 22.68 -14.18 -36.66
C ILE A 222 22.89 -14.81 -38.05
N ASP A 223 23.79 -15.79 -38.13
CA ASP A 223 23.85 -16.72 -39.25
C ASP A 223 22.89 -17.89 -38.98
N TYR A 224 21.86 -18.03 -39.81
CA TYR A 224 20.88 -19.09 -39.73
C TYR A 224 20.91 -19.93 -41.00
N SER A 225 21.44 -21.16 -40.92
CA SER A 225 21.57 -22.08 -42.04
C SER A 225 22.32 -21.51 -43.28
N GLY A 226 23.41 -20.73 -43.03
CA GLY A 226 24.22 -20.11 -44.09
C GLY A 226 23.61 -18.87 -44.72
N ARG A 227 22.59 -18.28 -44.09
CA ARG A 227 21.97 -17.01 -44.48
C ARG A 227 21.96 -16.03 -43.31
N SER A 228 22.12 -14.74 -43.63
CA SER A 228 21.93 -13.70 -42.63
C SER A 228 20.45 -13.61 -42.24
N ALA A 229 20.12 -13.82 -40.99
CA ALA A 229 18.79 -13.65 -40.42
C ALA A 229 18.86 -12.83 -39.12
N GLU A 230 17.74 -12.46 -38.58
CA GLU A 230 17.64 -11.72 -37.34
C GLU A 230 16.93 -12.56 -36.28
N VAL A 231 17.38 -12.47 -35.04
CA VAL A 231 16.70 -13.04 -33.88
C VAL A 231 16.17 -11.91 -33.02
N ALA A 232 14.90 -11.97 -32.64
CA ALA A 232 14.32 -11.05 -31.67
C ALA A 232 13.86 -11.82 -30.41
N ALA A 233 14.19 -11.25 -29.26
CA ALA A 233 13.64 -11.64 -27.97
C ALA A 233 12.59 -10.62 -27.56
N ILE A 234 11.38 -11.09 -27.27
CA ILE A 234 10.20 -10.29 -26.91
C ILE A 234 9.80 -10.64 -25.50
N ARG A 235 9.83 -9.67 -24.60
CA ARG A 235 9.50 -9.84 -23.18
C ARG A 235 8.26 -9.05 -22.82
N ASP A 236 7.26 -9.70 -22.23
CA ASP A 236 6.10 -9.04 -21.63
C ASP A 236 6.53 -8.32 -20.34
N VAL A 237 6.39 -6.99 -20.31
CA VAL A 237 6.77 -6.16 -19.17
C VAL A 237 5.56 -5.64 -18.37
N THR A 238 4.36 -6.18 -18.62
CA THR A 238 3.12 -5.76 -17.97
C THR A 238 3.21 -5.85 -16.44
N SER A 239 3.63 -7.00 -15.92
CA SER A 239 3.74 -7.21 -14.47
C SER A 239 4.79 -6.31 -13.81
N ASN A 240 5.91 -6.06 -14.52
CA ASN A 240 6.96 -5.17 -14.05
C ASN A 240 6.48 -3.71 -13.98
N ARG A 241 5.76 -3.24 -15.01
CA ARG A 241 5.18 -1.88 -15.02
C ARG A 241 4.16 -1.68 -13.91
N ILE A 242 3.20 -2.60 -13.77
CA ILE A 242 2.19 -2.55 -12.70
C ILE A 242 2.86 -2.54 -11.31
N SER A 243 3.89 -3.37 -11.12
CA SER A 243 4.64 -3.43 -9.87
C SER A 243 5.39 -2.12 -9.57
N LEU A 244 6.02 -1.53 -10.59
CA LEU A 244 6.73 -0.26 -10.48
C LEU A 244 5.79 0.91 -10.18
N GLU A 245 4.66 1.00 -10.89
CA GLU A 245 3.63 2.02 -10.64
C GLU A 245 3.08 1.91 -9.22
N LYS A 246 2.79 0.69 -8.77
CA LYS A 246 2.34 0.45 -7.38
C LYS A 246 3.40 0.85 -6.35
N GLN A 247 4.67 0.54 -6.64
CA GLN A 247 5.78 0.93 -5.76
C GLN A 247 5.94 2.44 -5.68
N LEU A 248 5.89 3.15 -6.81
CA LEU A 248 5.95 4.62 -6.86
C LEU A 248 4.78 5.25 -6.10
N ALA A 249 3.55 4.74 -6.30
CA ALA A 249 2.37 5.21 -5.58
C ALA A 249 2.49 5.00 -4.06
N LEU A 250 3.03 3.85 -3.62
CA LEU A 250 3.29 3.58 -2.21
C LEU A 250 4.39 4.49 -1.64
N GLN A 251 5.46 4.74 -2.39
CA GLN A 251 6.52 5.65 -1.97
C GLN A 251 6.01 7.08 -1.81
N GLN A 252 5.16 7.55 -2.72
CA GLN A 252 4.54 8.86 -2.63
C GLN A 252 3.67 8.97 -1.37
N LYS A 253 2.79 8.00 -1.13
CA LYS A 253 1.96 7.95 0.09
C LYS A 253 2.81 7.95 1.36
N LEU A 254 3.92 7.21 1.38
CA LEU A 254 4.83 7.17 2.52
C LEU A 254 5.54 8.51 2.75
N ALA A 255 5.95 9.19 1.67
CA ALA A 255 6.58 10.50 1.75
C ALA A 255 5.61 11.55 2.30
N ASP A 256 4.34 11.53 1.85
CA ASP A 256 3.31 12.44 2.31
C ASP A 256 2.95 12.18 3.79
N ALA A 257 2.84 10.92 4.20
CA ALA A 257 2.62 10.53 5.60
C ALA A 257 3.77 11.00 6.52
N ARG A 258 5.03 10.83 6.09
CA ARG A 258 6.20 11.29 6.85
C ARG A 258 6.28 12.82 6.96
N ARG A 259 5.92 13.54 5.89
CA ARG A 259 5.82 15.01 5.94
C ARG A 259 4.79 15.44 6.96
N MET A 260 3.63 14.77 6.99
CA MET A 260 2.55 15.08 7.93
C MET A 260 2.95 14.75 9.37
N GLU A 261 3.61 13.63 9.62
CA GLU A 261 4.14 13.25 10.94
C GLU A 261 5.17 14.27 11.46
N THR A 262 6.11 14.69 10.59
CA THR A 262 7.12 15.70 10.96
C THR A 262 6.48 17.06 11.27
N LEU A 263 5.52 17.49 10.45
CA LEU A 263 4.72 18.69 10.72
C LEU A 263 3.97 18.55 12.05
N GLY A 264 3.48 17.35 12.35
CA GLY A 264 2.80 17.02 13.59
C GLY A 264 3.64 17.27 14.84
N LEU A 265 4.80 16.66 14.87
CA LEU A 265 5.72 16.77 16.00
C LEU A 265 6.18 18.22 16.23
N MET A 266 6.55 18.93 15.16
CA MET A 266 6.96 20.35 15.26
C MET A 266 5.79 21.25 15.67
N ALA A 267 4.60 21.03 15.14
CA ALA A 267 3.43 21.84 15.45
C ALA A 267 3.01 21.74 16.91
N ALA A 268 3.16 20.58 17.55
CA ALA A 268 2.79 20.39 18.94
C ALA A 268 3.64 21.26 19.89
N SER A 269 4.96 21.28 19.69
CA SER A 269 5.88 22.10 20.50
C SER A 269 5.66 23.60 20.26
N VAL A 270 5.61 24.00 18.97
CA VAL A 270 5.42 25.42 18.60
C VAL A 270 4.06 25.94 19.08
N ALA A 271 3.01 25.11 18.99
CA ALA A 271 1.68 25.50 19.43
C ALA A 271 1.58 25.69 20.96
N HIS A 272 2.31 24.91 21.75
CA HIS A 272 2.42 25.12 23.19
C HIS A 272 2.95 26.52 23.49
N ASP A 273 4.07 26.88 22.87
CA ASP A 273 4.71 28.19 23.11
C ASP A 273 3.86 29.36 22.60
N LEU A 274 3.25 29.18 21.40
CA LEU A 274 2.33 30.19 20.86
C LEU A 274 1.08 30.36 21.72
N ASN A 275 0.50 29.30 22.26
CA ASN A 275 -0.67 29.37 23.13
C ASN A 275 -0.34 30.13 24.43
N ASN A 276 0.85 29.97 24.98
CA ASN A 276 1.30 30.69 26.17
C ASN A 276 1.42 32.21 25.90
N ILE A 277 1.95 32.58 24.72
CA ILE A 277 2.01 33.99 24.27
C ILE A 277 0.58 34.55 24.06
N MET A 278 -0.28 33.78 23.37
CA MET A 278 -1.65 34.20 23.06
C MET A 278 -2.50 34.36 24.32
N ALA A 279 -2.27 33.58 25.38
CA ALA A 279 -2.96 33.72 26.65
C ALA A 279 -2.82 35.16 27.20
N GLY A 280 -1.62 35.72 27.19
CA GLY A 280 -1.38 37.11 27.60
C GLY A 280 -2.08 38.11 26.69
N ILE A 281 -1.97 37.95 25.37
CA ILE A 281 -2.55 38.85 24.38
C ILE A 281 -4.10 38.85 24.43
N ILE A 282 -4.74 37.78 24.87
CA ILE A 282 -6.20 37.69 25.02
C ILE A 282 -6.64 38.19 26.40
N THR A 283 -6.00 37.72 27.46
CA THR A 283 -6.47 37.91 28.83
C THR A 283 -6.22 39.31 29.35
N TYR A 284 -5.06 39.93 29.10
CA TYR A 284 -4.82 41.29 29.56
C TYR A 284 -5.78 42.32 28.95
N PRO A 285 -6.05 42.34 27.62
CA PRO A 285 -7.10 43.18 27.05
C PRO A 285 -8.49 42.89 27.63
N GLU A 286 -8.81 41.63 27.94
CA GLU A 286 -10.10 41.25 28.53
C GLU A 286 -10.24 41.82 29.94
N LEU A 287 -9.21 41.70 30.77
CA LEU A 287 -9.15 42.31 32.09
C LEU A 287 -9.28 43.85 32.02
N LEU A 288 -8.52 44.49 31.14
CA LEU A 288 -8.62 45.94 30.92
C LEU A 288 -10.02 46.37 30.49
N LEU A 289 -10.68 45.63 29.59
CA LEU A 289 -12.03 45.90 29.14
C LEU A 289 -13.09 45.78 30.23
N LEU A 290 -12.82 44.99 31.28
CA LEU A 290 -13.68 44.88 32.46
C LEU A 290 -13.51 46.07 33.42
N ASP A 291 -12.26 46.57 33.57
CA ASP A 291 -11.93 47.66 34.52
C ASP A 291 -12.20 49.05 33.94
N LEU A 292 -12.04 49.21 32.64
CA LEU A 292 -12.14 50.52 32.01
C LEU A 292 -13.60 50.94 31.80
N PRO A 293 -13.92 52.22 32.00
CA PRO A 293 -15.24 52.76 31.72
C PRO A 293 -15.70 52.51 30.29
N LYS A 294 -17.02 52.35 30.08
CA LYS A 294 -17.60 52.09 28.75
C LYS A 294 -17.24 53.13 27.69
N ASN A 295 -16.95 54.34 28.09
CA ASN A 295 -16.59 55.51 27.25
C ASN A 295 -15.08 55.74 27.15
N PHE A 296 -14.23 54.81 27.61
CA PHE A 296 -12.77 54.93 27.53
C PHE A 296 -12.29 55.07 26.08
N LYS A 297 -11.46 56.06 25.79
CA LYS A 297 -11.02 56.49 24.44
C LYS A 297 -10.45 55.32 23.60
N TYR A 298 -9.67 54.44 24.18
CA TYR A 298 -9.00 53.35 23.49
C TYR A 298 -9.69 51.99 23.68
N ARG A 299 -10.93 51.95 24.11
CA ARG A 299 -11.66 50.70 24.35
C ARG A 299 -11.84 49.86 23.09
N LYS A 300 -11.99 50.52 21.93
CA LYS A 300 -12.12 49.86 20.62
C LYS A 300 -10.81 49.18 20.21
N GLU A 301 -9.69 49.84 20.41
CA GLU A 301 -8.35 49.34 20.10
C GLU A 301 -8.01 48.14 20.97
N ILE A 302 -8.30 48.23 22.28
CA ILE A 302 -8.11 47.11 23.21
C ILE A 302 -8.94 45.89 22.79
N LYS A 303 -10.19 46.11 22.38
CA LYS A 303 -11.05 45.06 21.84
C LYS A 303 -10.47 44.44 20.57
N MET A 304 -9.93 45.28 19.67
CA MET A 304 -9.27 44.79 18.43
C MET A 304 -8.04 43.90 18.72
N ILE A 305 -7.23 44.26 19.74
CA ILE A 305 -6.08 43.47 20.17
C ILE A 305 -6.54 42.09 20.69
N ARG A 306 -7.54 42.07 21.59
CA ARG A 306 -8.14 40.83 22.11
C ARG A 306 -8.65 39.94 20.98
N ASP A 307 -9.41 40.51 20.04
CA ASP A 307 -10.03 39.76 18.94
C ASP A 307 -8.96 39.26 17.93
N ALA A 308 -7.86 39.98 17.75
CA ALA A 308 -6.71 39.54 16.98
C ALA A 308 -6.00 38.35 17.67
N GLY A 309 -5.80 38.43 19.00
CA GLY A 309 -5.28 37.31 19.79
C GLY A 309 -6.14 36.05 19.68
N LYS A 310 -7.47 36.18 19.78
CA LYS A 310 -8.42 35.08 19.59
C LYS A 310 -8.30 34.42 18.21
N ARG A 311 -8.15 35.24 17.15
CA ARG A 311 -7.91 34.69 15.78
C ARG A 311 -6.60 33.95 15.67
N ALA A 312 -5.52 34.50 16.23
CA ALA A 312 -4.21 33.81 16.22
C ALA A 312 -4.26 32.49 16.98
N ALA A 313 -4.91 32.44 18.15
CA ALA A 313 -5.11 31.19 18.91
C ALA A 313 -5.94 30.16 18.13
N ALA A 314 -6.94 30.59 17.35
CA ALA A 314 -7.69 29.69 16.47
C ALA A 314 -6.81 29.05 15.40
N VAL A 315 -5.90 29.80 14.77
CA VAL A 315 -4.94 29.29 13.78
C VAL A 315 -4.02 28.23 14.40
N VAL A 316 -3.51 28.51 15.61
CA VAL A 316 -2.66 27.54 16.34
C VAL A 316 -3.43 26.26 16.67
N ASN A 317 -4.70 26.37 17.06
CA ASN A 317 -5.56 25.22 17.29
C ASN A 317 -5.87 24.43 16.01
N ASP A 318 -6.02 25.11 14.87
CA ASP A 318 -6.19 24.45 13.57
C ASP A 318 -4.93 23.65 13.20
N LEU A 319 -3.74 24.23 13.41
CA LEU A 319 -2.46 23.54 13.20
C LEU A 319 -2.34 22.30 14.11
N LEU A 320 -2.71 22.40 15.38
CA LEU A 320 -2.74 21.25 16.30
C LEU A 320 -3.72 20.16 15.88
N THR A 321 -4.85 20.53 15.28
CA THR A 321 -5.84 19.56 14.82
C THR A 321 -5.32 18.73 13.65
N LEU A 322 -4.47 19.31 12.78
CA LEU A 322 -3.79 18.59 11.70
C LEU A 322 -2.84 17.51 12.20
N THR A 323 -2.31 17.66 13.41
CA THR A 323 -1.27 16.78 13.97
C THR A 323 -1.82 15.67 14.85
N ARG A 324 -3.09 15.75 15.26
CA ARG A 324 -3.77 14.84 16.18
C ARG A 324 -4.54 13.70 15.49
N GLY A 325 -4.17 13.30 14.27
CA GLY A 325 -4.74 12.12 13.63
C GLY A 325 -4.79 10.91 14.58
N VAL A 326 -5.84 10.10 14.51
CA VAL A 326 -6.00 8.74 15.08
C VAL A 326 -6.34 8.63 16.58
N ASN A 327 -5.92 9.51 17.49
CA ASN A 327 -6.06 9.26 18.95
C ASN A 327 -7.18 10.04 19.67
N SER A 328 -8.12 10.66 18.96
CA SER A 328 -9.27 11.29 19.62
C SER A 328 -10.32 10.25 20.02
N LYS A 329 -10.83 10.35 21.25
CA LYS A 329 -11.92 9.49 21.75
C LYS A 329 -13.10 9.59 20.80
N ARG A 330 -13.48 8.46 20.20
CA ARG A 330 -14.68 8.35 19.37
C ARG A 330 -15.86 7.99 20.23
N GLU A 331 -16.99 8.62 19.95
CA GLU A 331 -18.27 8.36 20.62
C GLU A 331 -19.33 8.13 19.56
N VAL A 332 -20.34 7.35 19.90
CA VAL A 332 -21.48 7.13 19.01
C VAL A 332 -22.33 8.39 18.99
N GLN A 333 -22.49 8.98 17.82
CA GLN A 333 -23.20 10.25 17.61
C GLN A 333 -24.14 10.19 16.41
N ASN A 334 -25.17 11.04 16.47
CA ASN A 334 -26.05 11.27 15.33
C ASN A 334 -25.73 12.63 14.69
N LEU A 335 -25.46 12.64 13.37
CA LEU A 335 -25.12 13.88 12.67
C LEU A 335 -26.22 14.94 12.73
N ASN A 336 -27.51 14.53 12.83
CA ASN A 336 -28.63 15.48 13.01
C ASN A 336 -28.51 16.29 14.29
N GLU A 337 -28.03 15.67 15.37
CA GLU A 337 -27.80 16.40 16.63
C GLU A 337 -26.66 17.40 16.51
N LEU A 338 -25.57 17.01 15.84
CA LEU A 338 -24.44 17.92 15.60
C LEU A 338 -24.88 19.14 14.77
N VAL A 339 -25.65 18.93 13.71
CA VAL A 339 -26.20 20.01 12.88
C VAL A 339 -27.13 20.88 13.69
N ARG A 340 -28.05 20.30 14.47
CA ARG A 340 -28.99 21.05 15.33
C ARG A 340 -28.26 21.90 16.37
N ASN A 341 -27.25 21.33 17.01
CA ASN A 341 -26.45 22.05 18.01
C ASN A 341 -25.69 23.21 17.38
N TYR A 342 -25.11 23.02 16.18
CA TYR A 342 -24.43 24.08 15.45
C TYR A 342 -25.36 25.20 15.06
N ILE A 343 -26.55 24.94 14.51
CA ILE A 343 -27.51 25.99 14.11
C ILE A 343 -27.94 26.84 15.31
N ASN A 344 -28.06 26.25 16.50
CA ASN A 344 -28.42 26.95 17.72
C ASN A 344 -27.22 27.60 18.45
N SER A 345 -26.00 27.39 17.95
CA SER A 345 -24.77 27.88 18.59
C SER A 345 -24.59 29.41 18.49
N VAL A 346 -23.67 29.93 19.29
CA VAL A 346 -23.26 31.33 19.25
C VAL A 346 -22.51 31.62 17.95
N GLU A 347 -21.69 30.65 17.50
CA GLU A 347 -20.89 30.74 16.27
C GLU A 347 -21.77 30.95 15.04
N CYS A 348 -22.85 30.19 14.92
CA CYS A 348 -23.81 30.36 13.82
C CYS A 348 -24.50 31.75 13.87
N ARG A 349 -24.83 32.25 15.06
CA ARG A 349 -25.41 33.60 15.24
C ARG A 349 -24.40 34.70 14.88
N GLU A 350 -23.13 34.56 15.23
CA GLU A 350 -22.10 35.52 14.86
C GLU A 350 -21.87 35.56 13.33
N LEU A 351 -22.06 34.40 12.64
CA LEU A 351 -21.96 34.33 11.19
C LEU A 351 -23.01 35.21 10.50
N TYR A 352 -24.28 35.23 10.96
CA TYR A 352 -25.31 36.14 10.46
C TYR A 352 -24.95 37.63 10.68
N GLY A 353 -24.27 37.94 11.80
CA GLY A 353 -23.76 39.28 12.06
C GLY A 353 -22.63 39.71 11.13
N ARG A 354 -21.79 38.76 10.71
CA ARG A 354 -20.63 38.98 9.82
C ARG A 354 -21.06 39.08 8.35
N TYR A 355 -22.03 38.27 7.94
CA TYR A 355 -22.52 38.18 6.57
C TYR A 355 -24.04 38.46 6.51
N PRO A 356 -24.45 39.74 6.57
CA PRO A 356 -25.87 40.11 6.56
C PRO A 356 -26.58 39.67 5.27
N GLY A 357 -27.72 39.00 5.41
CA GLY A 357 -28.54 38.53 4.29
C GLY A 357 -28.24 37.10 3.83
N ILE A 358 -27.30 36.37 4.47
CA ILE A 358 -27.14 34.93 4.25
C ILE A 358 -28.32 34.18 4.87
N THR A 359 -28.76 33.13 4.15
CA THR A 359 -29.77 32.17 4.64
C THR A 359 -29.13 30.81 4.84
N ILE A 360 -29.22 30.27 6.05
CA ILE A 360 -28.75 28.91 6.36
C ILE A 360 -29.99 28.05 6.65
N THR A 361 -30.14 26.96 5.88
CA THR A 361 -31.23 25.99 6.05
C THR A 361 -30.66 24.58 6.27
N SER A 362 -31.43 23.74 6.95
CA SER A 362 -31.03 22.33 7.12
C SER A 362 -32.14 21.40 6.70
N THR A 363 -31.79 20.35 5.99
CA THR A 363 -32.64 19.20 5.62
C THR A 363 -32.03 17.95 6.23
N THR A 364 -32.69 17.40 7.24
CA THR A 364 -32.17 16.26 7.99
C THR A 364 -33.07 15.03 7.78
N ASP A 365 -32.44 13.87 7.58
CA ASP A 365 -33.12 12.59 7.47
C ASP A 365 -33.52 12.10 8.88
N PRO A 366 -34.82 11.91 9.19
CA PRO A 366 -35.27 11.44 10.50
C PRO A 366 -34.73 10.06 10.89
N GLU A 367 -34.46 9.19 9.90
CA GLU A 367 -33.96 7.83 10.09
C GLU A 367 -32.45 7.72 9.92
N LEU A 368 -31.73 8.82 10.16
CA LEU A 368 -30.27 8.86 10.00
C LEU A 368 -29.58 7.87 10.94
N ALA A 369 -28.74 7.01 10.38
CA ALA A 369 -27.92 6.07 11.12
C ALA A 369 -26.84 6.80 11.97
N ASN A 370 -26.45 6.18 13.08
CA ASN A 370 -25.40 6.71 13.95
C ASN A 370 -24.03 6.41 13.36
N ILE A 371 -23.05 7.24 13.75
CA ILE A 371 -21.65 7.09 13.40
C ILE A 371 -20.78 7.05 14.66
N SER A 372 -19.61 6.41 14.59
CA SER A 372 -18.59 6.47 15.64
C SER A 372 -17.59 7.56 15.32
N CYS A 373 -17.67 8.70 15.99
CA CYS A 373 -16.86 9.87 15.64
C CYS A 373 -16.38 10.67 16.85
N SER A 374 -15.38 11.52 16.62
CA SER A 374 -15.03 12.60 17.53
C SER A 374 -15.98 13.78 17.29
N THR A 375 -16.88 14.01 18.20
CA THR A 375 -17.86 15.11 18.17
C THR A 375 -17.20 16.47 17.89
N VAL A 376 -16.05 16.72 18.53
CA VAL A 376 -15.29 17.97 18.37
C VAL A 376 -14.79 18.15 16.94
N HIS A 377 -14.22 17.12 16.34
CA HIS A 377 -13.62 17.20 15.00
C HIS A 377 -14.70 17.30 13.90
N VAL A 378 -15.77 16.52 14.02
CA VAL A 378 -16.87 16.59 13.05
C VAL A 378 -17.60 17.94 13.12
N THR A 379 -17.85 18.46 14.34
CA THR A 379 -18.42 19.81 14.51
C THR A 379 -17.49 20.88 13.93
N LYS A 380 -16.18 20.77 14.15
CA LYS A 380 -15.17 21.68 13.58
C LYS A 380 -15.20 21.66 12.05
N SER A 381 -15.32 20.47 11.45
CA SER A 381 -15.44 20.31 10.00
C SER A 381 -16.70 20.99 9.47
N LEU A 382 -17.84 20.83 10.14
CA LEU A 382 -19.08 21.52 9.80
C LEU A 382 -18.91 23.05 9.85
N VAL A 383 -18.31 23.57 10.93
CA VAL A 383 -18.03 25.01 11.09
C VAL A 383 -17.13 25.53 9.96
N ASN A 384 -16.08 24.80 9.61
CA ASN A 384 -15.16 25.17 8.52
C ASN A 384 -15.87 25.23 7.16
N LEU A 385 -16.68 24.22 6.84
CA LEU A 385 -17.43 24.18 5.60
C LEU A 385 -18.46 25.30 5.51
N VAL A 386 -19.22 25.54 6.58
CA VAL A 386 -20.23 26.63 6.59
C VAL A 386 -19.57 27.99 6.53
N ASN A 387 -18.43 28.22 7.19
CA ASN A 387 -17.68 29.47 7.08
C ASN A 387 -17.18 29.69 5.65
N ASN A 388 -16.63 28.66 5.00
CA ASN A 388 -16.18 28.75 3.60
C ASN A 388 -17.36 29.04 2.67
N ALA A 389 -18.50 28.36 2.86
CA ALA A 389 -19.74 28.60 2.12
C ALA A 389 -20.25 30.02 2.28
N ALA A 390 -20.23 30.55 3.52
CA ALA A 390 -20.66 31.94 3.82
C ALA A 390 -19.74 32.97 3.16
N GLU A 391 -18.45 32.71 3.12
CA GLU A 391 -17.50 33.59 2.43
C GLU A 391 -17.69 33.57 0.91
N ALA A 392 -17.95 32.40 0.32
CA ALA A 392 -18.14 32.23 -1.11
C ALA A 392 -19.47 32.81 -1.59
N ALA A 393 -20.55 32.58 -0.85
CA ALA A 393 -21.91 33.00 -1.21
C ALA A 393 -22.14 34.52 -1.11
N GLN A 394 -21.27 35.27 -0.39
CA GLN A 394 -21.33 36.73 -0.21
C GLN A 394 -22.69 37.24 0.33
N LYS A 395 -23.04 38.51 0.04
CA LYS A 395 -24.30 39.12 0.52
C LYS A 395 -25.52 38.52 -0.18
N GLY A 396 -26.43 37.91 0.58
CA GLY A 396 -27.68 37.35 0.07
C GLY A 396 -27.58 35.91 -0.42
N GLY A 397 -26.48 35.20 -0.09
CA GLY A 397 -26.29 33.83 -0.45
C GLY A 397 -27.09 32.80 0.38
N SER A 398 -27.20 31.60 -0.14
CA SER A 398 -27.94 30.49 0.46
C SER A 398 -26.97 29.35 0.77
N ILE A 399 -27.06 28.80 1.99
CA ILE A 399 -26.31 27.63 2.44
C ILE A 399 -27.31 26.57 2.88
N VAL A 400 -27.17 25.36 2.35
CA VAL A 400 -28.03 24.24 2.69
C VAL A 400 -27.18 23.15 3.32
N ILE A 401 -27.54 22.73 4.55
CA ILE A 401 -26.90 21.62 5.24
C ILE A 401 -27.83 20.42 5.12
N THR A 402 -27.35 19.31 4.54
CA THR A 402 -28.14 18.09 4.36
C THR A 402 -27.50 16.93 5.06
N THR A 403 -28.31 16.10 5.73
CA THR A 403 -27.86 14.80 6.26
C THR A 403 -28.74 13.69 5.70
N GLY A 404 -28.17 12.51 5.50
CA GLY A 404 -28.90 11.36 4.99
C GLY A 404 -28.08 10.09 5.02
N ASN A 405 -28.72 8.97 4.71
CA ASN A 405 -28.09 7.66 4.57
C ASN A 405 -27.78 7.39 3.09
N ARG A 406 -26.68 6.69 2.82
CA ARG A 406 -26.32 6.25 1.47
C ARG A 406 -25.73 4.85 1.50
N SER A 407 -26.35 3.94 0.75
CA SER A 407 -25.84 2.58 0.53
C SER A 407 -25.21 2.50 -0.85
N LEU A 408 -23.96 2.09 -0.93
CA LEU A 408 -23.19 1.95 -2.17
C LEU A 408 -22.88 0.47 -2.40
N THR A 409 -23.40 -0.09 -3.47
CA THR A 409 -23.15 -1.50 -3.87
C THR A 409 -21.92 -1.68 -4.75
N LYS A 410 -21.40 -0.59 -5.33
CA LYS A 410 -20.20 -0.53 -6.17
C LYS A 410 -19.41 0.73 -5.82
N ALA A 411 -18.09 0.70 -6.06
CA ALA A 411 -17.25 1.86 -5.91
C ALA A 411 -17.74 3.01 -6.82
N VAL A 412 -17.80 4.21 -6.28
CA VAL A 412 -18.17 5.45 -7.00
C VAL A 412 -16.92 6.30 -7.15
N TYR A 413 -16.60 6.63 -8.41
CA TYR A 413 -15.48 7.51 -8.74
C TYR A 413 -15.99 8.95 -8.79
N SER A 414 -15.54 9.78 -7.86
CA SER A 414 -15.83 11.20 -7.81
C SER A 414 -14.55 11.99 -7.53
N TYR A 415 -14.54 12.92 -6.57
CA TYR A 415 -13.29 13.59 -6.15
C TYR A 415 -12.26 12.57 -5.62
N GLU A 416 -12.73 11.59 -4.85
CA GLU A 416 -11.99 10.38 -4.51
C GLU A 416 -12.86 9.14 -4.76
N THR A 417 -12.24 7.96 -4.74
CA THR A 417 -12.98 6.70 -4.88
C THR A 417 -13.67 6.35 -3.58
N ILE A 418 -15.01 6.33 -3.58
CA ILE A 418 -15.82 5.93 -2.43
C ILE A 418 -16.08 4.43 -2.55
N GLU A 419 -15.59 3.65 -1.59
CA GLU A 419 -15.73 2.20 -1.57
C GLU A 419 -17.19 1.77 -1.28
N PRO A 420 -17.58 0.54 -1.69
CA PRO A 420 -18.89 0.00 -1.36
C PRO A 420 -19.11 -0.09 0.15
N GLY A 421 -20.28 0.31 0.63
CA GLY A 421 -20.58 0.32 2.06
C GLY A 421 -21.84 1.09 2.39
N GLU A 422 -22.17 1.11 3.69
CA GLU A 422 -23.25 1.91 4.24
C GLU A 422 -22.70 3.14 4.95
N TYR A 423 -23.19 4.31 4.58
CA TYR A 423 -22.67 5.59 5.04
C TYR A 423 -23.80 6.50 5.51
N ALA A 424 -23.56 7.23 6.60
CA ALA A 424 -24.26 8.46 6.89
C ALA A 424 -23.47 9.63 6.32
N PHE A 425 -24.11 10.55 5.62
CA PHE A 425 -23.43 11.69 5.03
C PHE A 425 -23.89 13.02 5.63
N LEU A 426 -22.97 13.97 5.64
CA LEU A 426 -23.17 15.38 5.94
C LEU A 426 -22.75 16.20 4.72
N GLN A 427 -23.67 16.93 4.13
CA GLN A 427 -23.42 17.77 2.96
C GLN A 427 -23.64 19.23 3.31
N VAL A 428 -22.73 20.10 2.85
CA VAL A 428 -22.86 21.56 2.89
C VAL A 428 -22.80 22.08 1.46
N HIS A 429 -23.87 22.70 1.01
CA HIS A 429 -24.00 23.30 -0.31
C HIS A 429 -24.17 24.81 -0.21
N ASP A 430 -23.41 25.54 -1.03
CA ASP A 430 -23.55 27.01 -1.20
C ASP A 430 -23.88 27.34 -2.65
N ASN A 431 -24.45 28.52 -2.87
CA ASN A 431 -24.72 29.08 -4.18
C ASN A 431 -23.70 30.16 -4.60
N GLY A 432 -22.46 30.00 -4.18
CA GLY A 432 -21.35 30.89 -4.55
C GLY A 432 -20.85 30.68 -5.99
N PRO A 433 -19.73 31.33 -6.37
CA PRO A 433 -19.18 31.29 -7.74
C PRO A 433 -18.49 29.96 -8.10
N GLY A 434 -18.46 29.00 -7.18
CA GLY A 434 -17.76 27.75 -7.39
C GLY A 434 -16.23 27.83 -7.21
N ILE A 435 -15.57 26.71 -7.50
CA ILE A 435 -14.12 26.54 -7.42
C ILE A 435 -13.60 26.23 -8.83
N ALA A 436 -12.56 26.93 -9.26
CA ALA A 436 -11.96 26.69 -10.58
C ALA A 436 -11.38 25.26 -10.67
N THR A 437 -11.47 24.65 -11.84
CA THR A 437 -11.02 23.26 -12.07
C THR A 437 -9.54 23.05 -11.73
N ASP A 438 -8.70 24.05 -12.00
CA ASP A 438 -7.26 24.02 -11.69
C ASP A 438 -6.98 24.06 -10.18
N ASP A 439 -7.91 24.55 -9.37
CA ASP A 439 -7.77 24.66 -7.93
C ASP A 439 -8.24 23.40 -7.20
N LEU A 440 -9.22 22.68 -7.76
CA LEU A 440 -9.82 21.51 -7.13
C LEU A 440 -8.78 20.48 -6.59
N PRO A 441 -7.69 20.16 -7.31
CA PRO A 441 -6.68 19.23 -6.79
C PRO A 441 -5.93 19.73 -5.54
N HIS A 442 -5.93 21.06 -5.30
CA HIS A 442 -5.12 21.73 -4.28
C HIS A 442 -5.90 22.27 -3.08
N ILE A 443 -7.24 22.21 -3.10
CA ILE A 443 -8.08 22.83 -2.05
C ILE A 443 -7.88 22.23 -0.65
N PHE A 444 -7.35 21.00 -0.57
CA PHE A 444 -7.04 20.31 0.69
C PHE A 444 -5.56 20.41 1.07
N ASP A 445 -4.70 20.97 0.21
CA ASP A 445 -3.29 21.17 0.53
C ASP A 445 -3.16 22.15 1.72
N PRO A 446 -2.34 21.86 2.73
CA PRO A 446 -2.11 22.75 3.85
C PRO A 446 -1.62 24.13 3.39
N PHE A 447 -2.20 25.19 3.95
CA PHE A 447 -1.89 26.59 3.64
C PHE A 447 -2.28 27.04 2.22
N TYR A 448 -2.91 26.19 1.42
CA TYR A 448 -3.39 26.60 0.10
C TYR A 448 -4.56 27.59 0.25
N SER A 449 -4.38 28.79 -0.29
CA SER A 449 -5.40 29.83 -0.32
C SER A 449 -5.10 30.86 -1.39
N LYS A 450 -6.06 31.17 -2.24
CA LYS A 450 -5.97 32.29 -3.20
C LYS A 450 -6.38 33.63 -2.60
N LYS A 451 -6.71 33.64 -1.31
CA LYS A 451 -7.14 34.86 -0.63
C LYS A 451 -5.94 35.74 -0.28
N VAL A 452 -6.06 37.04 -0.50
CA VAL A 452 -4.99 38.02 -0.19
C VAL A 452 -4.70 37.98 1.31
N LEU A 453 -3.44 37.91 1.68
CA LEU A 453 -2.96 37.96 3.07
C LEU A 453 -3.62 39.14 3.83
N GLY A 454 -4.37 38.80 4.88
CA GLY A 454 -5.02 39.77 5.75
C GLY A 454 -6.56 39.79 5.73
N ARG A 455 -7.22 39.12 4.77
CA ARG A 455 -8.67 38.86 4.81
C ARG A 455 -8.90 37.37 4.96
N SER A 456 -9.32 36.96 6.16
CA SER A 456 -9.86 35.63 6.55
C SER A 456 -9.52 34.44 5.65
N GLY A 457 -8.64 33.55 6.15
CA GLY A 457 -8.37 32.22 5.55
C GLY A 457 -6.94 31.76 5.78
N THR A 458 -6.75 30.84 6.73
CA THR A 458 -5.43 30.24 7.07
C THR A 458 -4.96 29.21 6.05
N GLY A 459 -5.86 28.79 5.12
CA GLY A 459 -5.62 27.66 4.23
C GLY A 459 -5.59 26.29 4.94
N LEU A 460 -5.98 26.24 6.22
CA LEU A 460 -5.98 25.00 7.03
C LEU A 460 -7.38 24.39 7.19
N GLY A 461 -8.44 25.18 7.00
CA GLY A 461 -9.81 24.75 7.29
C GLY A 461 -10.24 23.50 6.50
N LEU A 462 -9.99 23.46 5.19
CA LEU A 462 -10.33 22.31 4.36
C LEU A 462 -9.40 21.12 4.61
N THR A 463 -8.13 21.34 4.92
CA THR A 463 -7.20 20.28 5.32
C THR A 463 -7.66 19.60 6.62
N VAL A 464 -8.22 20.38 7.59
CA VAL A 464 -8.83 19.81 8.80
C VAL A 464 -10.04 18.95 8.46
N VAL A 465 -10.88 19.38 7.51
CA VAL A 465 -12.04 18.60 7.03
C VAL A 465 -11.58 17.29 6.43
N TRP A 466 -10.58 17.32 5.52
CA TRP A 466 -10.01 16.16 4.88
C TRP A 466 -9.49 15.14 5.90
N ASN A 467 -8.62 15.57 6.80
CA ASN A 467 -8.05 14.69 7.84
C ASN A 467 -9.14 14.12 8.74
N THR A 468 -10.11 14.96 9.17
CA THR A 468 -11.22 14.48 10.00
C THR A 468 -11.98 13.33 9.34
N VAL A 469 -12.31 13.43 8.06
CA VAL A 469 -13.07 12.41 7.35
C VAL A 469 -12.26 11.12 7.24
N HIS A 470 -11.00 11.22 6.82
CA HIS A 470 -10.12 10.05 6.65
C HIS A 470 -9.76 9.38 7.97
N ASP A 471 -9.52 10.16 9.04
CA ASP A 471 -9.29 9.63 10.38
C ASP A 471 -10.49 8.82 10.89
N HIS A 472 -11.71 9.10 10.40
CA HIS A 472 -12.91 8.36 10.74
C HIS A 472 -13.23 7.21 9.77
N GLY A 473 -12.31 6.89 8.83
CA GLY A 473 -12.52 5.87 7.80
C GLY A 473 -13.61 6.23 6.80
N GLY A 474 -13.86 7.52 6.66
CA GLY A 474 -14.85 8.09 5.74
C GLY A 474 -14.24 8.52 4.41
N PHE A 475 -15.10 9.09 3.56
CA PHE A 475 -14.76 9.60 2.23
C PHE A 475 -15.33 10.99 2.03
N LEU A 476 -14.73 11.75 1.15
CA LEU A 476 -15.13 13.11 0.84
C LEU A 476 -15.42 13.27 -0.66
N ASP A 477 -16.51 13.92 -0.99
CA ASP A 477 -16.86 14.31 -2.36
C ASP A 477 -17.02 15.82 -2.48
N VAL A 478 -16.53 16.39 -3.58
CA VAL A 478 -16.63 17.80 -3.90
C VAL A 478 -17.20 17.96 -5.30
N GLN A 479 -18.32 18.64 -5.38
CA GLN A 479 -18.94 19.03 -6.64
C GLN A 479 -19.01 20.55 -6.70
N SER A 480 -18.40 21.14 -7.71
CA SER A 480 -18.35 22.59 -7.86
C SER A 480 -18.56 22.99 -9.31
N ASN A 481 -19.36 24.04 -9.50
CA ASN A 481 -19.63 24.68 -10.78
C ASN A 481 -19.99 26.16 -10.56
N ASP A 482 -20.31 26.87 -11.64
CA ASP A 482 -20.65 28.29 -11.60
C ASP A 482 -21.89 28.64 -10.74
N ASN A 483 -22.68 27.64 -10.33
CA ASN A 483 -23.88 27.80 -9.51
C ASN A 483 -23.64 27.48 -8.02
N GLY A 484 -22.42 27.13 -7.64
CA GLY A 484 -22.06 26.86 -6.25
C GLY A 484 -21.15 25.66 -6.04
N THR A 485 -20.87 25.41 -4.75
CA THR A 485 -20.05 24.28 -4.32
C THR A 485 -20.80 23.40 -3.32
N SER A 486 -20.62 22.12 -3.43
CA SER A 486 -21.16 21.10 -2.53
C SER A 486 -20.04 20.22 -2.00
N PHE A 487 -19.87 20.22 -0.69
CA PHE A 487 -18.97 19.30 0.02
C PHE A 487 -19.81 18.24 0.71
N SER A 488 -19.53 16.95 0.43
CA SER A 488 -20.22 15.80 1.02
C SER A 488 -19.23 14.95 1.80
N LEU A 489 -19.45 14.79 3.11
CA LEU A 489 -18.64 13.98 4.01
C LEU A 489 -19.38 12.69 4.30
N TYR A 490 -18.80 11.54 3.97
CA TYR A 490 -19.36 10.21 4.17
C TYR A 490 -18.67 9.54 5.35
N PHE A 491 -19.45 9.07 6.35
CA PHE A 491 -18.94 8.37 7.52
C PHE A 491 -19.53 6.96 7.58
N PRO A 492 -18.74 5.93 7.89
CA PRO A 492 -19.25 4.58 8.09
C PRO A 492 -20.28 4.55 9.21
N VAL A 493 -21.41 3.85 8.99
CA VAL A 493 -22.47 3.73 9.99
C VAL A 493 -22.11 2.74 11.08
N THR A 494 -22.65 2.96 12.31
CA THR A 494 -22.60 1.99 13.41
C THR A 494 -24.00 1.64 13.89
N LYS A 495 -24.18 0.41 14.39
CA LYS A 495 -25.42 -0.05 14.99
C LYS A 495 -25.54 0.26 16.48
N GLU A 496 -24.48 0.82 17.07
CA GLU A 496 -24.45 1.20 18.47
C GLU A 496 -25.36 2.40 18.74
N GLN A 497 -25.89 2.49 19.96
CA GLN A 497 -26.73 3.60 20.40
C GLN A 497 -25.87 4.66 21.11
N PRO A 498 -26.17 5.95 20.96
CA PRO A 498 -25.51 7.02 21.71
C PRO A 498 -25.70 6.81 23.22
N ALA A 499 -24.65 7.06 24.00
CA ALA A 499 -24.76 7.11 25.46
C ALA A 499 -25.67 8.31 25.87
N ASP A 500 -26.60 8.07 26.81
CA ASP A 500 -27.56 9.08 27.26
C ASP A 500 -26.87 10.19 28.06
N ASN A 501 -26.26 11.13 27.37
CA ASN A 501 -25.59 12.30 27.95
C ASN A 501 -26.58 13.46 28.02
N ARG A 502 -27.40 13.50 29.07
CA ARG A 502 -28.25 14.66 29.37
C ARG A 502 -27.38 15.82 29.79
N LEU A 503 -27.26 16.82 28.91
CA LEU A 503 -26.65 18.12 29.22
C LEU A 503 -27.35 18.76 30.43
N THR A 504 -26.59 19.04 31.47
CA THR A 504 -27.05 19.81 32.63
C THR A 504 -27.34 21.29 32.23
N PRO A 505 -28.43 21.90 32.73
CA PRO A 505 -28.83 23.24 32.34
C PRO A 505 -27.90 24.34 32.86
N PHE A 506 -27.75 25.38 32.07
CA PHE A 506 -27.11 26.66 32.37
C PHE A 506 -27.58 27.23 33.73
N LEU A 507 -26.66 27.50 34.64
CA LEU A 507 -26.93 28.22 35.90
C LEU A 507 -26.21 29.59 35.92
N PRO A 508 -26.89 30.68 36.25
CA PRO A 508 -26.24 31.98 36.35
C PRO A 508 -25.54 32.17 37.71
N THR A 509 -24.44 32.91 37.68
CA THR A 509 -23.56 33.38 38.77
C THR A 509 -22.44 32.42 39.19
N CYS A 510 -21.25 32.59 38.56
CA CYS A 510 -20.00 31.94 38.91
C CYS A 510 -19.16 32.79 39.86
N ARG A 511 -19.63 33.12 41.08
CA ARG A 511 -18.81 33.84 42.07
C ARG A 511 -18.50 32.92 43.24
N GLY A 512 -17.20 32.83 43.61
CA GLY A 512 -16.72 32.17 44.84
C GLY A 512 -17.17 32.90 46.10
N GLN A 513 -17.14 32.18 47.22
CA GLN A 513 -17.47 32.68 48.52
C GLN A 513 -16.25 32.84 49.45
N GLY A 514 -15.02 32.86 48.84
CA GLY A 514 -13.76 33.01 49.55
C GLY A 514 -12.99 31.69 49.71
N GLU A 515 -13.36 30.66 48.95
CA GLU A 515 -12.64 29.37 48.93
C GLU A 515 -11.19 29.56 48.50
N GLN A 516 -10.29 28.75 49.09
CA GLN A 516 -8.85 28.85 48.86
C GLN A 516 -8.41 27.95 47.70
N ILE A 517 -7.82 28.60 46.67
CA ILE A 517 -7.33 27.89 45.49
C ILE A 517 -5.81 28.01 45.40
N LEU A 518 -5.13 26.87 45.23
CA LEU A 518 -3.72 26.82 44.90
C LEU A 518 -3.53 26.72 43.38
N VAL A 519 -2.79 27.64 42.80
CA VAL A 519 -2.39 27.63 41.40
C VAL A 519 -0.97 27.14 41.29
N VAL A 520 -0.75 26.07 40.52
CA VAL A 520 0.56 25.47 40.28
C VAL A 520 0.86 25.55 38.79
N ASP A 521 1.86 26.33 38.43
CA ASP A 521 2.24 26.57 37.02
C ASP A 521 3.68 27.08 37.01
N ASP A 522 4.57 26.56 36.15
CA ASP A 522 5.99 26.96 36.09
C ASP A 522 6.19 28.37 35.57
N GLN A 523 5.24 28.88 34.74
CA GLN A 523 5.32 30.18 34.10
C GLN A 523 4.71 31.29 34.97
N LYS A 524 5.56 32.26 35.40
CA LYS A 524 5.16 33.38 36.24
C LYS A 524 3.95 34.14 35.66
N ASN A 525 3.93 34.41 34.35
CA ASN A 525 2.85 35.14 33.70
C ASN A 525 1.51 34.39 33.80
N GLN A 526 1.50 33.06 33.64
CA GLN A 526 0.30 32.22 33.76
C GLN A 526 -0.23 32.25 35.20
N ARG A 527 0.66 32.16 36.20
CA ARG A 527 0.28 32.30 37.61
C ARG A 527 -0.38 33.66 37.91
N GLU A 528 0.14 34.76 37.35
CA GLU A 528 -0.41 36.12 37.54
C GLU A 528 -1.78 36.26 36.87
N ILE A 529 -1.94 35.69 35.66
CA ILE A 529 -3.22 35.64 34.95
C ILE A 529 -4.25 34.88 35.78
N ALA A 530 -3.95 33.65 36.16
CA ALA A 530 -4.84 32.83 36.97
C ALA A 530 -5.21 33.48 38.28
N ARG A 531 -4.25 34.06 39.02
CA ARG A 531 -4.50 34.83 40.25
C ARG A 531 -5.48 35.97 40.00
N SER A 532 -5.29 36.77 38.95
CA SER A 532 -6.13 37.92 38.64
C SER A 532 -7.57 37.51 38.32
N LEU A 533 -7.75 36.44 37.53
CA LEU A 533 -9.06 35.91 37.17
C LEU A 533 -9.80 35.31 38.37
N LEU A 534 -9.13 34.52 39.18
CA LEU A 534 -9.69 33.85 40.34
C LEU A 534 -10.07 34.86 41.46
N THR A 535 -9.20 35.84 41.74
CA THR A 535 -9.48 36.90 42.71
C THR A 535 -10.72 37.69 42.31
N ARG A 536 -10.91 37.94 40.98
CA ARG A 536 -12.13 38.59 40.45
C ARG A 536 -13.38 37.75 40.60
N LEU A 537 -13.23 36.43 40.52
CA LEU A 537 -14.34 35.50 40.78
C LEU A 537 -14.66 35.38 42.28
N GLY A 538 -13.87 36.00 43.16
CA GLY A 538 -14.10 36.00 44.60
C GLY A 538 -13.37 34.91 45.39
N TYR A 539 -12.40 34.24 44.80
CA TYR A 539 -11.59 33.22 45.45
C TYR A 539 -10.33 33.79 46.12
N GLN A 540 -9.82 33.12 47.14
CA GLN A 540 -8.52 33.40 47.73
C GLN A 540 -7.44 32.55 47.04
N VAL A 541 -6.36 33.18 46.55
CA VAL A 541 -5.44 32.51 45.63
C VAL A 541 -4.01 32.47 46.15
N HIS A 542 -3.49 31.28 46.26
CA HIS A 542 -2.08 31.00 46.48
C HIS A 542 -1.43 30.52 45.19
N THR A 543 -0.15 30.82 44.98
CA THR A 543 0.54 30.40 43.74
C THR A 543 1.90 29.87 44.05
N VAL A 544 2.29 28.77 43.43
CA VAL A 544 3.60 28.12 43.53
C VAL A 544 4.15 27.81 42.14
N ALA A 545 5.47 27.67 41.99
CA ALA A 545 6.12 27.58 40.69
C ALA A 545 6.29 26.15 40.17
N GLY A 546 6.03 25.13 40.98
CA GLY A 546 6.22 23.75 40.54
C GLY A 546 5.57 22.72 41.45
N GLY A 547 5.61 21.47 41.06
CA GLY A 547 4.94 20.37 41.75
C GLY A 547 5.52 20.10 43.14
N GLU A 548 6.83 20.20 43.32
CA GLU A 548 7.50 19.99 44.60
C GLU A 548 7.08 21.05 45.63
N GLU A 549 7.02 22.34 45.21
CA GLU A 549 6.53 23.42 46.04
C GLU A 549 5.05 23.23 46.41
N ALA A 550 4.24 22.71 45.46
CA ALA A 550 2.83 22.43 45.70
C ALA A 550 2.64 21.35 46.79
N ILE A 551 3.40 20.28 46.72
CA ILE A 551 3.35 19.20 47.72
C ILE A 551 3.71 19.75 49.10
N GLU A 552 4.77 20.55 49.22
CA GLU A 552 5.18 21.12 50.50
C GLU A 552 4.16 22.13 51.04
N PHE A 553 3.59 22.95 50.14
CA PHE A 553 2.55 23.90 50.53
C PHE A 553 1.29 23.19 51.07
N ILE A 554 0.85 22.08 50.42
CA ILE A 554 -0.31 21.31 50.83
C ILE A 554 -0.11 20.59 52.19
N LYS A 555 1.10 20.22 52.54
CA LYS A 555 1.39 19.67 53.86
C LYS A 555 1.13 20.68 55.00
N GLN A 556 1.39 21.96 54.74
CA GLN A 556 1.32 23.03 55.75
C GLN A 556 -0.01 23.81 55.70
N HIS A 557 -0.67 23.89 54.57
CA HIS A 557 -1.87 24.69 54.36
C HIS A 557 -3.02 23.83 53.82
N ARG A 558 -4.25 24.18 54.15
CA ARG A 558 -5.46 23.61 53.53
C ARG A 558 -5.92 24.50 52.39
N VAL A 559 -6.24 23.88 51.25
CA VAL A 559 -6.87 24.55 50.13
C VAL A 559 -8.10 23.74 49.68
N ASP A 560 -9.11 24.42 49.16
CA ASP A 560 -10.33 23.78 48.72
C ASP A 560 -10.16 23.12 47.32
N LEU A 561 -9.29 23.71 46.48
CA LEU A 561 -9.03 23.23 45.13
C LEU A 561 -7.60 23.56 44.67
N ILE A 562 -7.04 22.68 43.87
CA ILE A 562 -5.77 22.93 43.14
C ILE A 562 -6.05 23.11 41.66
N LEU A 563 -5.52 24.20 41.11
CA LEU A 563 -5.41 24.41 39.65
C LEU A 563 -3.98 24.06 39.25
N LEU A 564 -3.83 22.96 38.48
CA LEU A 564 -2.54 22.32 38.29
C LEU A 564 -2.21 22.28 36.81
N ASP A 565 -1.08 22.88 36.41
CA ASP A 565 -0.60 22.70 35.03
C ASP A 565 -0.14 21.25 34.79
N MET A 566 -0.46 20.73 33.63
CA MET A 566 -0.06 19.37 33.23
C MET A 566 1.43 19.26 32.98
N VAL A 567 2.03 20.24 32.31
CA VAL A 567 3.44 20.25 31.90
C VAL A 567 4.17 21.35 32.66
N MET A 568 5.10 20.98 33.51
CA MET A 568 5.95 21.89 34.29
C MET A 568 7.40 21.48 34.13
N ASP A 569 8.24 22.38 33.63
CA ASP A 569 9.67 22.13 33.40
C ASP A 569 10.53 23.31 33.96
N PRO A 570 11.52 23.06 34.79
CA PRO A 570 11.96 21.75 35.31
C PRO A 570 11.13 21.27 36.49
N GLY A 571 10.93 19.96 36.62
CA GLY A 571 10.28 19.35 37.78
C GLY A 571 9.35 18.19 37.43
N ILE A 572 8.55 17.77 38.42
CA ILE A 572 7.52 16.72 38.22
C ILE A 572 6.29 17.29 37.51
N ASN A 573 5.67 16.49 36.65
CA ASN A 573 4.47 16.89 35.92
C ASN A 573 3.21 16.96 36.79
N GLY A 574 2.09 17.49 36.25
CA GLY A 574 0.86 17.66 37.00
C GLY A 574 0.28 16.36 37.57
N CYS A 575 0.29 15.27 36.79
CA CYS A 575 -0.23 13.97 37.24
C CYS A 575 0.60 13.41 38.40
N GLU A 576 1.92 13.47 38.30
CA GLU A 576 2.83 13.01 39.34
C GLU A 576 2.73 13.87 40.61
N THR A 577 2.57 15.18 40.41
CA THR A 577 2.32 16.13 41.53
C THR A 577 1.05 15.74 42.27
N TYR A 578 -0.05 15.53 41.55
CA TYR A 578 -1.34 15.19 42.15
C TYR A 578 -1.30 13.82 42.83
N GLN A 579 -0.66 12.83 42.23
CA GLN A 579 -0.50 11.51 42.81
C GLN A 579 0.18 11.58 44.16
N ARG A 580 1.24 12.37 44.31
CA ARG A 580 1.94 12.57 45.60
C ARG A 580 1.11 13.39 46.60
N ILE A 581 0.27 14.30 46.11
CA ILE A 581 -0.61 15.08 47.00
C ILE A 581 -1.70 14.19 47.60
N ILE A 582 -2.34 13.32 46.83
CA ILE A 582 -3.41 12.42 47.32
C ILE A 582 -2.87 11.36 48.30
N GLU A 583 -1.59 11.01 48.27
CA GLU A 583 -0.96 10.16 49.30
C GLU A 583 -1.03 10.80 50.71
N HIS A 584 -1.06 12.14 50.77
CA HIS A 584 -1.11 12.89 52.03
C HIS A 584 -2.52 13.42 52.32
N ARG A 585 -3.30 13.70 51.25
CA ARG A 585 -4.69 14.20 51.33
C ARG A 585 -5.56 13.54 50.27
N PRO A 586 -6.15 12.39 50.54
CA PRO A 586 -6.95 11.62 49.55
C PRO A 586 -8.15 12.38 48.97
N ASP A 587 -8.75 13.30 49.71
CA ASP A 587 -9.94 14.05 49.30
C ASP A 587 -9.63 15.39 48.63
N GLN A 588 -8.37 15.68 48.29
CA GLN A 588 -7.97 16.94 47.69
C GLN A 588 -8.54 17.05 46.28
N LYS A 589 -9.37 18.08 46.01
CA LYS A 589 -9.91 18.37 44.70
C LYS A 589 -8.87 19.05 43.81
N ALA A 590 -8.83 18.69 42.53
CA ALA A 590 -7.95 19.32 41.54
C ALA A 590 -8.60 19.45 40.16
N ILE A 591 -8.21 20.50 39.47
CA ILE A 591 -8.51 20.73 38.05
C ILE A 591 -7.17 20.84 37.32
N ILE A 592 -7.03 20.11 36.23
CA ILE A 592 -5.85 20.25 35.35
C ILE A 592 -6.07 21.36 34.34
N ILE A 593 -5.07 22.22 34.23
CA ILE A 593 -4.99 23.23 33.17
C ILE A 593 -3.90 22.81 32.20
N SER A 594 -4.20 22.80 30.91
CA SER A 594 -3.20 22.40 29.91
C SER A 594 -3.38 23.14 28.60
N GLY A 595 -2.28 23.55 28.01
CA GLY A 595 -2.21 23.98 26.61
C GLY A 595 -2.20 22.80 25.66
N TYR A 596 -1.63 21.66 26.12
CA TYR A 596 -1.49 20.40 25.42
C TYR A 596 -1.47 19.26 26.44
N SER A 597 -2.30 18.25 26.26
CA SER A 597 -2.25 17.02 27.05
C SER A 597 -2.36 15.83 26.11
N SER A 598 -1.50 14.84 26.31
CA SER A 598 -1.66 13.56 25.59
C SER A 598 -2.92 12.83 26.08
N PRO A 599 -3.53 11.97 25.26
CA PRO A 599 -4.65 11.13 25.71
C PRO A 599 -4.29 10.26 26.91
N GLU A 600 -3.03 9.83 26.99
CA GLU A 600 -2.48 9.02 28.09
C GLU A 600 -2.45 9.81 29.41
N ASP A 601 -2.02 11.07 29.37
CA ASP A 601 -2.00 11.97 30.54
C ASP A 601 -3.42 12.23 31.06
N ILE A 602 -4.38 12.46 30.16
CA ILE A 602 -5.78 12.66 30.53
C ILE A 602 -6.37 11.40 31.16
N GLU A 603 -6.04 10.24 30.63
CA GLU A 603 -6.53 8.96 31.16
C GLU A 603 -5.90 8.67 32.54
N LEU A 604 -4.61 8.97 32.70
CA LEU A 604 -3.92 8.86 33.98
C LEU A 604 -4.54 9.79 35.03
N ALA A 605 -4.77 11.05 34.68
CA ALA A 605 -5.40 12.03 35.57
C ALA A 605 -6.81 11.58 36.00
N ARG A 606 -7.60 11.01 35.10
CA ARG A 606 -8.92 10.44 35.43
C ARG A 606 -8.84 9.25 36.39
N LYS A 607 -7.86 8.36 36.21
CA LYS A 607 -7.64 7.23 37.13
C LYS A 607 -7.27 7.70 38.53
N LEU A 608 -6.63 8.88 38.64
CA LEU A 608 -6.31 9.54 39.92
C LEU A 608 -7.49 10.31 40.52
N GLY A 609 -8.64 10.40 39.84
CA GLY A 609 -9.84 11.06 40.34
C GLY A 609 -10.05 12.50 39.85
N ILE A 610 -9.22 12.98 38.90
CA ILE A 610 -9.44 14.31 38.29
C ILE A 610 -10.43 14.18 37.13
N HIS A 611 -11.56 14.87 37.24
CA HIS A 611 -12.62 14.79 36.24
C HIS A 611 -12.72 16.03 35.35
N HIS A 612 -12.19 17.18 35.80
CA HIS A 612 -12.29 18.45 35.12
C HIS A 612 -10.96 18.95 34.57
N PHE A 613 -10.99 19.43 33.32
CA PHE A 613 -9.82 19.90 32.57
C PHE A 613 -10.17 21.27 31.94
N ILE A 614 -9.21 22.21 32.00
CA ILE A 614 -9.32 23.53 31.37
C ILE A 614 -8.22 23.65 30.31
N LYS A 615 -8.61 24.06 29.10
CA LYS A 615 -7.65 24.26 28.01
C LYS A 615 -7.12 25.70 28.00
N LYS A 616 -5.80 25.88 27.93
CA LYS A 616 -5.16 27.18 27.70
C LYS A 616 -5.28 27.56 26.20
N PRO A 617 -5.56 28.83 25.85
CA PRO A 617 -5.93 29.96 26.73
C PRO A 617 -7.38 29.86 27.19
N TYR A 618 -7.67 30.19 28.43
CA TYR A 618 -9.01 30.19 29.04
C TYR A 618 -9.48 31.58 29.39
N THR A 619 -10.79 31.77 29.40
CA THR A 619 -11.46 33.04 29.79
C THR A 619 -11.95 33.00 31.24
N LEU A 620 -12.36 34.15 31.76
CA LEU A 620 -13.00 34.25 33.08
C LEU A 620 -14.22 33.33 33.19
N ASN A 621 -15.02 33.24 32.11
CA ASN A 621 -16.19 32.38 32.06
C ASN A 621 -15.86 30.90 32.10
N ASP A 622 -14.87 30.47 31.31
CA ASP A 622 -14.46 29.05 31.26
C ASP A 622 -13.99 28.59 32.63
N LEU A 623 -13.14 29.41 33.26
CA LEU A 623 -12.61 29.14 34.60
C LEU A 623 -13.72 29.07 35.64
N GLY A 624 -14.64 30.06 35.64
CA GLY A 624 -15.74 30.12 36.59
C GLY A 624 -16.74 28.97 36.51
N GLN A 625 -17.02 28.46 35.30
CA GLN A 625 -17.92 27.32 35.10
C GLN A 625 -17.31 26.02 35.68
N VAL A 626 -16.05 25.76 35.36
CA VAL A 626 -15.40 24.50 35.77
C VAL A 626 -15.12 24.47 37.28
N LEU A 627 -14.71 25.61 37.85
CA LEU A 627 -14.48 25.73 39.28
C LEU A 627 -15.74 25.42 40.12
N ARG A 628 -16.90 25.89 39.65
CA ARG A 628 -18.15 25.67 40.37
C ARG A 628 -18.56 24.21 40.33
N LEU A 629 -18.34 23.51 39.19
CA LEU A 629 -18.66 22.07 39.06
C LEU A 629 -17.79 21.22 39.99
N GLU A 630 -16.58 21.66 40.29
CA GLU A 630 -15.66 20.90 41.13
C GLU A 630 -15.79 21.25 42.62
N ILE A 631 -16.03 22.52 42.95
CA ILE A 631 -16.13 22.98 44.37
C ILE A 631 -17.49 22.59 44.98
N SER A 632 -18.59 22.61 44.19
CA SER A 632 -19.90 22.16 44.65
C SER A 632 -19.91 20.68 44.96
#